data_e5d0a7ade58401f30eddc15c1b07a6df
#
_entry.id   e5d0a7ade58401f30eddc15c1b07a6df
#
_cell.length_a   1.000
_cell.length_b   1.000
_cell.length_c   1.000
_cell.angle_alpha   90.00
_cell.angle_beta   90.00
_cell.angle_gamma   90.00
#
_symmetry.space_group_name_H-M   'P 1'
#
loop_
_entity.id
_entity.type
_entity.pdbx_description
1 polymer ?
#
loop_
_entity_poly.entity_id
_entity_poly.type
_entity_poly.pdbx_seq_one_letter_code
_entity_poly.pdbx_strand_id
1 'polypeptide(L)'
;MDYTPYYEIMRSTSLLRGLSDAELDTLMTCFAPRVRRYAKGELLLMAGYETHELGLVLEGAITASKPLADGGTVVIAHMGPGGVFADVLAGGRSRSPVNVTAAERCLILYLPCEALLRPCAALHSAHLKLLQNWLETISDKYFALDRRLELICCRSLRGRICMWLLEQRERCGADTFTTAMSRTELAAFLNCDRSALSRELSRMQEEGLIELFRGSFKLPDPERLRAACP
;
A
#
# COMPACT_ATOMS: atom_id res chain seq x y z
N MET A 1 -6.65 8.94 -27.01
CA MET A 1 -6.68 9.90 -25.90
C MET A 1 -5.27 10.44 -25.72
N ASP A 2 -5.12 11.71 -25.44
CA ASP A 2 -3.81 12.27 -25.07
C ASP A 2 -3.54 11.98 -23.58
N TYR A 3 -2.48 11.26 -23.27
CA TYR A 3 -2.09 10.88 -21.90
C TYR A 3 -1.02 11.80 -21.32
N THR A 4 -0.46 12.70 -22.11
CA THR A 4 0.63 13.61 -21.72
C THR A 4 0.35 14.37 -20.41
N PRO A 5 -0.88 14.88 -20.14
CA PRO A 5 -1.18 15.57 -18.89
C PRO A 5 -1.04 14.69 -17.62
N TYR A 6 -0.99 13.37 -17.79
CA TYR A 6 -0.93 12.42 -16.67
C TYR A 6 0.44 11.75 -16.50
N TYR A 7 1.43 12.11 -17.29
CA TYR A 7 2.75 11.46 -17.24
C TYR A 7 3.45 11.63 -15.90
N GLU A 8 3.34 12.77 -15.23
CA GLU A 8 3.88 12.97 -13.89
C GLU A 8 3.23 12.01 -12.88
N ILE A 9 1.90 11.89 -12.93
CA ILE A 9 1.15 10.96 -12.08
C ILE A 9 1.52 9.52 -12.38
N MET A 10 1.65 9.15 -13.66
CA MET A 10 2.07 7.81 -14.07
C MET A 10 3.46 7.48 -13.54
N ARG A 11 4.44 8.39 -13.67
CA ARG A 11 5.80 8.21 -13.14
C ARG A 11 5.89 8.19 -11.62
N SER A 12 4.96 8.79 -10.92
CA SER A 12 4.88 8.71 -9.45
C SER A 12 4.46 7.32 -8.95
N THR A 13 3.90 6.48 -9.83
CA THR A 13 3.50 5.13 -9.48
C THR A 13 4.70 4.20 -9.34
N SER A 14 4.63 3.23 -8.46
CA SER A 14 5.64 2.17 -8.37
C SER A 14 5.78 1.40 -9.69
N LEU A 15 4.68 1.23 -10.43
CA LEU A 15 4.63 0.46 -11.67
C LEU A 15 5.36 1.14 -12.84
N LEU A 16 5.16 2.46 -13.03
CA LEU A 16 5.66 3.20 -14.20
C LEU A 16 6.85 4.11 -13.87
N ARG A 17 7.42 3.99 -12.68
CA ARG A 17 8.56 4.81 -12.25
C ARG A 17 9.77 4.64 -13.16
N GLY A 18 10.46 5.75 -13.39
CA GLY A 18 11.70 5.79 -14.14
C GLY A 18 11.55 5.56 -15.65
N LEU A 19 10.32 5.58 -16.19
CA LEU A 19 10.08 5.61 -17.64
C LEU A 19 10.13 7.05 -18.15
N SER A 20 10.72 7.24 -19.32
CA SER A 20 10.72 8.51 -20.05
C SER A 20 9.37 8.75 -20.72
N ASP A 21 9.13 9.99 -21.18
CA ASP A 21 7.90 10.34 -21.89
C ASP A 21 7.74 9.52 -23.17
N ALA A 22 8.83 9.35 -23.95
CA ALA A 22 8.82 8.54 -25.17
C ALA A 22 8.51 7.05 -24.89
N GLU A 23 9.00 6.51 -23.78
CA GLU A 23 8.66 5.14 -23.35
C GLU A 23 7.20 5.03 -22.93
N LEU A 24 6.65 6.03 -22.21
CA LEU A 24 5.24 6.08 -21.85
C LEU A 24 4.35 6.16 -23.08
N ASP A 25 4.65 7.06 -24.06
CA ASP A 25 3.92 7.16 -25.33
C ASP A 25 3.81 5.82 -26.05
N THR A 26 4.96 5.16 -26.14
CA THR A 26 5.01 3.87 -26.83
C THR A 26 4.28 2.77 -26.04
N LEU A 27 4.39 2.74 -24.70
CA LEU A 27 3.62 1.83 -23.86
C LEU A 27 2.11 2.06 -23.98
N MET A 28 1.67 3.32 -23.96
CA MET A 28 0.25 3.66 -24.11
C MET A 28 -0.28 3.23 -25.49
N THR A 29 0.55 3.35 -26.52
CA THR A 29 0.21 2.87 -27.87
C THR A 29 0.12 1.35 -27.93
N CYS A 30 1.10 0.63 -27.37
CA CYS A 30 1.15 -0.83 -27.36
C CYS A 30 0.07 -1.46 -26.52
N PHE A 31 -0.20 -0.91 -25.35
CA PHE A 31 -1.16 -1.49 -24.39
C PHE A 31 -2.61 -1.09 -24.70
N ALA A 32 -2.80 -0.03 -25.48
CA ALA A 32 -4.12 0.50 -25.79
C ALA A 32 -5.05 0.57 -24.56
N PRO A 33 -4.61 1.26 -23.48
CA PRO A 33 -5.33 1.28 -22.22
C PRO A 33 -6.71 1.91 -22.37
N ARG A 34 -7.64 1.50 -21.50
CA ARG A 34 -8.96 2.11 -21.42
C ARG A 34 -9.00 3.14 -20.31
N VAL A 35 -9.65 4.26 -20.57
CA VAL A 35 -9.90 5.28 -19.52
C VAL A 35 -11.38 5.35 -19.24
N ARG A 36 -11.75 5.32 -17.96
CA ARG A 36 -13.14 5.38 -17.51
C ARG A 36 -13.31 6.37 -16.37
N ARG A 37 -14.40 7.11 -16.44
CA ARG A 37 -14.84 8.03 -15.38
C ARG A 37 -15.87 7.36 -14.51
N TYR A 38 -15.79 7.64 -13.19
CA TYR A 38 -16.73 7.14 -12.21
C TYR A 38 -17.24 8.31 -11.36
N ALA A 39 -18.53 8.28 -11.06
CA ALA A 39 -19.12 9.17 -10.07
C ALA A 39 -18.84 8.63 -8.65
N LYS A 40 -18.94 9.48 -7.65
CA LYS A 40 -18.82 9.09 -6.25
C LYS A 40 -19.79 7.94 -5.91
N GLY A 41 -19.26 6.90 -5.25
CA GLY A 41 -20.01 5.72 -4.85
C GLY A 41 -20.12 4.63 -5.91
N GLU A 42 -19.72 4.87 -7.16
CA GLU A 42 -19.72 3.82 -8.19
C GLU A 42 -18.69 2.73 -7.89
N LEU A 43 -19.06 1.50 -8.21
CA LEU A 43 -18.22 0.32 -8.02
C LEU A 43 -17.29 0.14 -9.23
N LEU A 44 -15.98 0.04 -8.95
CA LEU A 44 -14.93 -0.22 -9.95
C LEU A 44 -14.58 -1.71 -10.04
N LEU A 45 -14.52 -2.37 -8.88
CA LEU A 45 -14.20 -3.80 -8.75
C LEU A 45 -15.02 -4.38 -7.61
N MET A 46 -15.62 -5.54 -7.85
CA MET A 46 -16.43 -6.26 -6.85
C MET A 46 -15.67 -7.43 -6.26
N ALA A 47 -15.78 -7.62 -4.95
CA ALA A 47 -15.28 -8.82 -4.28
C ALA A 47 -15.93 -10.08 -4.87
N GLY A 48 -15.14 -11.13 -5.05
CA GLY A 48 -15.57 -12.39 -5.66
C GLY A 48 -15.50 -12.43 -7.19
N TYR A 49 -15.19 -11.32 -7.86
CA TYR A 49 -15.03 -11.28 -9.32
C TYR A 49 -13.56 -11.29 -9.75
N GLU A 50 -13.31 -11.84 -10.90
CA GLU A 50 -12.00 -11.82 -11.55
C GLU A 50 -11.79 -10.49 -12.27
N THR A 51 -10.54 -10.06 -12.37
CA THR A 51 -10.13 -8.93 -13.21
C THR A 51 -8.85 -9.28 -13.93
N HIS A 52 -8.75 -8.84 -15.17
CA HIS A 52 -7.58 -9.01 -16.04
C HIS A 52 -6.94 -7.65 -16.37
N GLU A 53 -7.26 -6.62 -15.61
CA GLU A 53 -6.77 -5.27 -15.81
C GLU A 53 -6.28 -4.68 -14.49
N LEU A 54 -5.16 -3.98 -14.57
CA LEU A 54 -4.68 -3.09 -13.51
C LEU A 54 -5.42 -1.76 -13.61
N GLY A 55 -5.83 -1.20 -12.50
CA GLY A 55 -6.39 0.14 -12.45
C GLY A 55 -5.39 1.13 -11.85
N LEU A 56 -5.20 2.27 -12.52
CA LEU A 56 -4.41 3.41 -12.06
C LEU A 56 -5.33 4.63 -11.90
N VAL A 57 -5.31 5.25 -10.74
CA VAL A 57 -6.04 6.50 -10.46
C VAL A 57 -5.30 7.66 -11.10
N LEU A 58 -5.93 8.30 -12.10
CA LEU A 58 -5.42 9.52 -12.72
C LEU A 58 -5.93 10.78 -12.01
N GLU A 59 -7.22 10.79 -11.64
CA GLU A 59 -7.87 11.91 -10.96
C GLU A 59 -8.80 11.37 -9.87
N GLY A 60 -9.01 12.15 -8.82
CA GLY A 60 -9.93 11.81 -7.73
C GLY A 60 -9.37 10.74 -6.79
N ALA A 61 -10.27 10.02 -6.11
CA ALA A 61 -9.89 9.02 -5.12
C ALA A 61 -10.82 7.81 -5.11
N ILE A 62 -10.25 6.67 -4.73
CA ILE A 62 -10.97 5.40 -4.57
C ILE A 62 -10.76 4.83 -3.16
N THR A 63 -11.67 3.97 -2.73
CA THR A 63 -11.58 3.24 -1.47
C THR A 63 -11.67 1.74 -1.74
N ALA A 64 -10.69 0.99 -1.26
CA ALA A 64 -10.73 -0.47 -1.22
C ALA A 64 -11.29 -0.92 0.14
N SER A 65 -12.30 -1.78 0.10
CA SER A 65 -12.96 -2.30 1.30
C SER A 65 -13.18 -3.82 1.22
N LYS A 66 -13.05 -4.49 2.34
CA LYS A 66 -13.27 -5.94 2.44
C LYS A 66 -14.58 -6.23 3.14
N PRO A 67 -15.50 -6.97 2.51
CA PRO A 67 -16.67 -7.49 3.21
C PRO A 67 -16.25 -8.56 4.23
N LEU A 68 -16.83 -8.53 5.40
CA LEU A 68 -16.62 -9.49 6.48
C LEU A 68 -17.74 -10.51 6.54
N ALA A 69 -17.49 -11.66 7.16
CA ALA A 69 -18.44 -12.76 7.28
C ALA A 69 -19.68 -12.39 8.13
N ASP A 70 -19.55 -11.43 9.04
CA ASP A 70 -20.64 -10.90 9.88
C ASP A 70 -21.52 -9.85 9.17
N GLY A 71 -21.28 -9.61 7.87
CA GLY A 71 -21.96 -8.59 7.08
C GLY A 71 -21.36 -7.18 7.20
N GLY A 72 -20.34 -7.01 8.05
CA GLY A 72 -19.60 -5.76 8.18
C GLY A 72 -18.70 -5.49 6.97
N THR A 73 -18.09 -4.31 6.95
CA THR A 73 -17.13 -3.91 5.92
C THR A 73 -15.96 -3.19 6.58
N VAL A 74 -14.75 -3.59 6.22
CA VAL A 74 -13.52 -2.93 6.68
C VAL A 74 -12.86 -2.20 5.52
N VAL A 75 -12.56 -0.92 5.70
CA VAL A 75 -11.75 -0.15 4.75
C VAL A 75 -10.30 -0.61 4.88
N ILE A 76 -9.71 -1.03 3.76
CA ILE A 76 -8.33 -1.52 3.69
C ILE A 76 -7.38 -0.44 3.22
N ALA A 77 -7.81 0.35 2.22
CA ALA A 77 -6.99 1.41 1.65
C ALA A 77 -7.85 2.53 1.08
N HIS A 78 -7.30 3.73 1.12
CA HIS A 78 -7.78 4.90 0.40
C HIS A 78 -6.65 5.35 -0.53
N MET A 79 -6.95 5.53 -1.83
CA MET A 79 -5.93 5.80 -2.85
C MET A 79 -6.37 6.98 -3.70
N GLY A 80 -5.50 7.98 -3.78
CA GLY A 80 -5.61 9.14 -4.67
C GLY A 80 -4.85 8.95 -5.98
N PRO A 81 -4.55 10.04 -6.71
CA PRO A 81 -3.79 10.01 -7.96
C PRO A 81 -2.45 9.29 -7.79
N GLY A 82 -2.10 8.43 -8.74
CA GLY A 82 -0.95 7.53 -8.64
C GLY A 82 -1.23 6.21 -7.91
N GLY A 83 -2.40 6.05 -7.28
CA GLY A 83 -2.79 4.80 -6.66
C GLY A 83 -3.02 3.69 -7.70
N VAL A 84 -2.45 2.49 -7.45
CA VAL A 84 -2.61 1.31 -8.31
C VAL A 84 -3.39 0.24 -7.56
N PHE A 85 -4.40 -0.32 -8.19
CA PHE A 85 -5.21 -1.41 -7.64
C PHE A 85 -5.31 -2.59 -8.61
N ALA A 86 -5.72 -3.75 -8.10
CA ALA A 86 -5.80 -5.01 -8.83
C ALA A 86 -4.45 -5.56 -9.35
N ASP A 87 -3.33 -4.98 -8.99
CA ASP A 87 -1.98 -5.35 -9.42
C ASP A 87 -1.56 -6.76 -8.96
N VAL A 88 -2.03 -7.21 -7.80
CA VAL A 88 -1.80 -8.59 -7.30
C VAL A 88 -2.69 -9.60 -8.02
N LEU A 89 -3.89 -9.19 -8.45
CA LEU A 89 -4.88 -10.07 -9.08
C LEU A 89 -4.57 -10.33 -10.54
N ALA A 90 -4.00 -9.33 -11.18
CA ALA A 90 -3.86 -9.23 -12.61
C ALA A 90 -2.99 -10.33 -13.25
N GLY A 91 -2.04 -10.91 -12.51
CA GLY A 91 -1.20 -12.02 -12.96
C GLY A 91 -1.73 -13.41 -12.63
N GLY A 92 -2.89 -13.51 -11.94
CA GLY A 92 -3.43 -14.76 -11.44
C GLY A 92 -4.86 -15.05 -11.90
N ARG A 93 -5.38 -16.21 -11.51
CA ARG A 93 -6.79 -16.61 -11.67
C ARG A 93 -7.60 -16.38 -10.39
N SER A 94 -7.12 -15.51 -9.52
CA SER A 94 -7.74 -15.26 -8.23
C SER A 94 -8.85 -14.21 -8.35
N ARG A 95 -9.91 -14.41 -7.59
CA ARG A 95 -11.00 -13.44 -7.46
C ARG A 95 -10.62 -12.33 -6.48
N SER A 96 -11.11 -11.13 -6.72
CA SER A 96 -10.86 -10.01 -5.82
C SER A 96 -11.39 -10.30 -4.41
N PRO A 97 -10.57 -10.14 -3.35
CA PRO A 97 -11.05 -10.23 -1.98
C PRO A 97 -11.69 -8.92 -1.49
N VAL A 98 -11.68 -7.87 -2.32
CA VAL A 98 -12.11 -6.52 -1.95
C VAL A 98 -13.06 -5.92 -2.97
N ASN A 99 -13.91 -5.02 -2.50
CA ASN A 99 -14.62 -4.05 -3.34
C ASN A 99 -13.75 -2.81 -3.51
N VAL A 100 -13.74 -2.23 -4.71
CA VAL A 100 -13.14 -0.92 -4.98
C VAL A 100 -14.23 0.02 -5.43
N THR A 101 -14.44 1.11 -4.72
CA THR A 101 -15.47 2.12 -4.99
C THR A 101 -14.86 3.51 -5.15
N ALA A 102 -15.45 4.34 -5.97
CA ALA A 102 -15.09 5.74 -6.11
C ALA A 102 -15.44 6.51 -4.82
N ALA A 103 -14.44 7.04 -4.11
CA ALA A 103 -14.64 7.87 -2.93
C ALA A 103 -15.14 9.27 -3.29
N GLU A 104 -14.76 9.73 -4.46
CA GLU A 104 -15.22 10.95 -5.13
C GLU A 104 -15.25 10.73 -6.64
N ARG A 105 -15.59 11.76 -7.44
CA ARG A 105 -15.49 11.65 -8.90
C ARG A 105 -14.04 11.36 -9.30
N CYS A 106 -13.83 10.28 -10.02
CA CYS A 106 -12.48 9.85 -10.39
C CYS A 106 -12.33 9.44 -11.86
N LEU A 107 -11.10 9.51 -12.35
CA LEU A 107 -10.69 9.07 -13.67
C LEU A 107 -9.67 7.93 -13.50
N ILE A 108 -9.97 6.79 -14.09
CA ILE A 108 -9.17 5.57 -13.95
C ILE A 108 -8.66 5.13 -15.31
N LEU A 109 -7.35 4.86 -15.37
CA LEU A 109 -6.69 4.19 -16.48
C LEU A 109 -6.63 2.69 -16.21
N TYR A 110 -7.09 1.87 -17.14
CA TYR A 110 -7.03 0.42 -17.08
C TYR A 110 -5.99 -0.12 -18.04
N LEU A 111 -5.01 -0.86 -17.52
CA LEU A 111 -3.96 -1.53 -18.27
C LEU A 111 -4.27 -3.03 -18.35
N PRO A 112 -4.43 -3.60 -19.56
CA PRO A 112 -4.65 -5.04 -19.73
C PRO A 112 -3.42 -5.83 -19.29
N CYS A 113 -3.61 -6.81 -18.41
CA CYS A 113 -2.51 -7.62 -17.89
C CYS A 113 -1.84 -8.48 -18.96
N GLU A 114 -2.60 -8.93 -19.95
CA GLU A 114 -2.01 -9.65 -21.09
C GLU A 114 -0.98 -8.80 -21.85
N ALA A 115 -1.23 -7.49 -21.98
CA ALA A 115 -0.29 -6.58 -22.62
C ALA A 115 1.00 -6.42 -21.82
N LEU A 116 0.91 -6.45 -20.48
CA LEU A 116 2.07 -6.42 -19.58
C LEU A 116 2.95 -7.67 -19.73
N LEU A 117 2.35 -8.82 -19.98
CA LEU A 117 3.05 -10.10 -20.08
C LEU A 117 3.55 -10.43 -21.50
N ARG A 118 3.05 -9.73 -22.53
CA ARG A 118 3.48 -9.94 -23.92
C ARG A 118 4.62 -8.99 -24.27
N PRO A 119 5.83 -9.49 -24.60
CA PRO A 119 6.94 -8.63 -24.99
C PRO A 119 6.58 -7.87 -26.28
N CYS A 120 6.73 -6.55 -26.24
CA CYS A 120 6.62 -5.71 -27.43
C CYS A 120 8.01 -5.55 -28.05
N ALA A 121 8.17 -5.93 -29.33
CA ALA A 121 9.45 -5.86 -30.03
C ALA A 121 10.03 -4.43 -30.11
N ALA A 122 9.17 -3.40 -30.07
CA ALA A 122 9.56 -2.01 -30.15
C ALA A 122 10.07 -1.42 -28.83
N LEU A 123 9.85 -2.09 -27.67
CA LEU A 123 10.10 -1.52 -26.34
C LEU A 123 10.70 -2.51 -25.35
N HIS A 124 11.62 -3.32 -25.81
CA HIS A 124 12.17 -4.39 -24.94
C HIS A 124 12.69 -3.87 -23.59
N SER A 125 13.41 -2.76 -23.55
CA SER A 125 13.95 -2.18 -22.30
C SER A 125 12.88 -1.59 -21.39
N ALA A 126 11.95 -0.80 -21.92
CA ALA A 126 10.86 -0.20 -21.15
C ALA A 126 9.90 -1.26 -20.61
N HIS A 127 9.64 -2.31 -21.40
CA HIS A 127 8.80 -3.44 -20.98
C HIS A 127 9.46 -4.24 -19.84
N LEU A 128 10.76 -4.52 -19.94
CA LEU A 128 11.51 -5.17 -18.86
C LEU A 128 11.48 -4.34 -17.57
N LYS A 129 11.67 -3.02 -17.68
CA LYS A 129 11.61 -2.12 -16.53
C LYS A 129 10.23 -2.11 -15.87
N LEU A 130 9.16 -2.11 -16.68
CA LEU A 130 7.80 -2.23 -16.18
C LEU A 130 7.58 -3.56 -15.44
N LEU A 131 8.03 -4.68 -15.98
CA LEU A 131 7.94 -5.98 -15.34
C LEU A 131 8.75 -6.03 -14.04
N GLN A 132 9.95 -5.46 -14.01
CA GLN A 132 10.75 -5.34 -12.80
C GLN A 132 10.03 -4.53 -11.73
N ASN A 133 9.52 -3.36 -12.09
CA ASN A 133 8.75 -2.50 -11.18
C ASN A 133 7.51 -3.21 -10.63
N TRP A 134 6.83 -3.99 -11.47
CA TRP A 134 5.66 -4.77 -11.05
C TRP A 134 6.06 -5.87 -10.07
N LEU A 135 7.12 -6.63 -10.36
CA LEU A 135 7.63 -7.67 -9.47
C LEU A 135 8.07 -7.08 -8.12
N GLU A 136 8.78 -5.95 -8.11
CA GLU A 136 9.15 -5.24 -6.89
C GLU A 136 7.90 -4.81 -6.10
N THR A 137 6.88 -4.26 -6.76
CA THR A 137 5.62 -3.86 -6.11
C THR A 137 4.91 -5.04 -5.44
N ILE A 138 4.89 -6.21 -6.10
CA ILE A 138 4.30 -7.43 -5.52
C ILE A 138 5.15 -7.93 -4.35
N SER A 139 6.47 -7.92 -4.49
CA SER A 139 7.40 -8.31 -3.43
C SER A 139 7.25 -7.44 -2.19
N ASP A 140 7.17 -6.12 -2.37
CA ASP A 140 6.95 -5.16 -1.27
C ASP A 140 5.63 -5.43 -0.53
N LYS A 141 4.56 -5.73 -1.28
CA LYS A 141 3.25 -6.10 -0.69
C LYS A 141 3.33 -7.44 0.06
N TYR A 142 4.05 -8.42 -0.49
CA TYR A 142 4.26 -9.69 0.18
C TYR A 142 4.99 -9.51 1.51
N PHE A 143 6.13 -8.80 1.51
CA PHE A 143 6.90 -8.56 2.73
C PHE A 143 6.16 -7.67 3.74
N ALA A 144 5.34 -6.72 3.27
CA ALA A 144 4.47 -5.95 4.17
C ALA A 144 3.43 -6.84 4.85
N LEU A 145 2.86 -7.82 4.13
CA LEU A 145 1.94 -8.80 4.69
C LEU A 145 2.64 -9.76 5.65
N ASP A 146 3.82 -10.24 5.30
CA ASP A 146 4.63 -11.13 6.13
C ASP A 146 4.98 -10.48 7.47
N ARG A 147 5.50 -9.26 7.44
CA ARG A 147 5.73 -8.46 8.66
C ARG A 147 4.45 -8.26 9.49
N ARG A 148 3.32 -8.10 8.81
CA ARG A 148 2.02 -7.97 9.50
C ARG A 148 1.62 -9.25 10.19
N LEU A 149 1.88 -10.41 9.59
CA LEU A 149 1.67 -11.73 10.20
C LEU A 149 2.58 -11.93 11.40
N GLU A 150 3.87 -11.63 11.30
CA GLU A 150 4.81 -11.70 12.41
C GLU A 150 4.33 -10.87 13.60
N LEU A 151 3.90 -9.63 13.35
CA LEU A 151 3.39 -8.73 14.37
C LEU A 151 2.14 -9.29 15.07
N ILE A 152 1.20 -9.88 14.30
CA ILE A 152 -0.04 -10.47 14.86
C ILE A 152 0.28 -11.76 15.63
N CYS A 153 1.24 -12.56 15.17
CA CYS A 153 1.69 -13.79 15.82
C CYS A 153 2.48 -13.53 17.10
N CYS A 154 3.05 -12.35 17.27
CA CYS A 154 3.75 -11.98 18.50
C CYS A 154 2.76 -11.91 19.67
N ARG A 155 2.98 -12.78 20.67
CA ARG A 155 2.05 -12.99 21.79
C ARG A 155 2.01 -11.79 22.74
N SER A 156 3.15 -11.14 22.96
CA SER A 156 3.24 -10.03 23.92
C SER A 156 2.92 -8.70 23.26
N LEU A 157 2.17 -7.84 23.94
CA LEU A 157 1.92 -6.48 23.48
C LEU A 157 3.22 -5.69 23.37
N ARG A 158 4.14 -5.89 24.33
CA ARG A 158 5.47 -5.27 24.31
C ARG A 158 6.23 -5.65 23.05
N GLY A 159 6.29 -6.91 22.69
CA GLY A 159 6.96 -7.38 21.47
C GLY A 159 6.37 -6.73 20.22
N ARG A 160 5.03 -6.64 20.10
CA ARG A 160 4.37 -5.95 18.99
C ARG A 160 4.72 -4.47 18.91
N ILE A 161 4.81 -3.80 20.05
CA ILE A 161 5.23 -2.39 20.11
C ILE A 161 6.71 -2.27 19.69
N CYS A 162 7.61 -3.10 20.23
CA CYS A 162 9.03 -3.09 19.85
C CYS A 162 9.22 -3.31 18.35
N MET A 163 8.58 -4.33 17.77
CA MET A 163 8.64 -4.63 16.32
C MET A 163 8.18 -3.41 15.50
N TRP A 164 7.05 -2.82 15.85
CA TRP A 164 6.53 -1.64 15.17
C TRP A 164 7.47 -0.43 15.28
N LEU A 165 8.02 -0.16 16.46
CA LEU A 165 8.95 0.96 16.68
C LEU A 165 10.23 0.79 15.86
N LEU A 166 10.79 -0.41 15.83
CA LEU A 166 12.00 -0.71 15.06
C LEU A 166 11.73 -0.59 13.55
N GLU A 167 10.56 -1.05 13.07
CA GLU A 167 10.16 -0.86 11.68
C GLU A 167 10.03 0.63 11.32
N GLN A 168 9.38 1.45 12.18
CA GLN A 168 9.25 2.88 11.91
C GLN A 168 10.64 3.57 11.88
N ARG A 169 11.53 3.20 12.76
CA ARG A 169 12.92 3.67 12.77
C ARG A 169 13.62 3.37 11.43
N GLU A 170 13.53 2.13 10.95
CA GLU A 170 14.12 1.72 9.67
C GLU A 170 13.53 2.52 8.49
N ARG A 171 12.22 2.70 8.47
CA ARG A 171 11.51 3.47 7.43
C ARG A 171 11.90 4.95 7.42
N CYS A 172 12.09 5.56 8.60
CA CYS A 172 12.44 6.97 8.73
C CYS A 172 13.95 7.21 8.65
N GLY A 173 14.79 6.18 8.81
CA GLY A 173 16.23 6.30 8.84
C GLY A 173 16.76 7.09 10.05
N ALA A 174 15.96 7.20 11.13
CA ALA A 174 16.29 8.03 12.29
C ALA A 174 15.75 7.42 13.58
N ASP A 175 16.47 7.62 14.68
CA ASP A 175 16.06 7.16 16.02
C ASP A 175 14.93 8.00 16.63
N THR A 176 14.58 9.12 16.00
CA THR A 176 13.45 9.97 16.38
C THR A 176 12.51 10.13 15.19
N PHE A 177 11.24 9.81 15.37
CA PHE A 177 10.23 9.90 14.33
C PHE A 177 8.85 10.25 14.90
N THR A 178 7.98 10.75 14.03
CA THR A 178 6.59 11.06 14.37
C THR A 178 5.67 10.18 13.55
N THR A 179 4.66 9.60 14.19
CA THR A 179 3.61 8.85 13.49
C THR A 179 2.39 9.73 13.25
N ALA A 180 1.77 9.58 12.07
CA ALA A 180 0.47 10.18 11.78
C ALA A 180 -0.68 9.46 12.49
N MET A 181 -0.44 8.23 13.00
CA MET A 181 -1.47 7.45 13.69
C MET A 181 -1.82 8.04 15.06
N SER A 182 -3.09 8.20 15.32
CA SER A 182 -3.60 8.44 16.67
C SER A 182 -3.36 7.21 17.57
N ARG A 183 -3.45 7.37 18.89
CA ARG A 183 -3.34 6.25 19.82
C ARG A 183 -4.40 5.17 19.60
N THR A 184 -5.57 5.54 19.13
CA THR A 184 -6.65 4.59 18.81
C THR A 184 -6.32 3.79 17.55
N GLU A 185 -5.82 4.44 16.51
CA GLU A 185 -5.39 3.78 15.27
C GLU A 185 -4.19 2.87 15.52
N LEU A 186 -3.21 3.30 16.30
CA LEU A 186 -2.05 2.46 16.67
C LEU A 186 -2.48 1.25 17.49
N ALA A 187 -3.42 1.39 18.42
CA ALA A 187 -3.94 0.27 19.20
C ALA A 187 -4.67 -0.74 18.29
N ALA A 188 -5.50 -0.25 17.37
CA ALA A 188 -6.14 -1.10 16.37
C ALA A 188 -5.10 -1.79 15.46
N PHE A 189 -4.07 -1.06 15.03
CA PHE A 189 -2.97 -1.61 14.25
C PHE A 189 -2.22 -2.71 15.01
N LEU A 190 -1.94 -2.54 16.29
CA LEU A 190 -1.27 -3.52 17.15
C LEU A 190 -2.21 -4.61 17.71
N ASN A 191 -3.48 -4.62 17.31
CA ASN A 191 -4.50 -5.54 17.77
C ASN A 191 -4.59 -5.61 19.31
N CYS A 192 -4.79 -4.44 19.96
CA CYS A 192 -4.92 -4.33 21.40
C CYS A 192 -5.84 -3.16 21.79
N ASP A 193 -6.24 -3.13 23.06
CA ASP A 193 -7.00 -2.02 23.61
C ASP A 193 -6.12 -0.76 23.75
N ARG A 194 -6.70 0.42 23.47
CA ARG A 194 -6.04 1.71 23.63
C ARG A 194 -5.46 1.91 25.04
N SER A 195 -6.19 1.46 26.07
CA SER A 195 -5.75 1.56 27.48
C SER A 195 -4.56 0.66 27.77
N ALA A 196 -4.54 -0.55 27.21
CA ALA A 196 -3.41 -1.48 27.33
C ALA A 196 -2.17 -0.92 26.63
N LEU A 197 -2.33 -0.39 25.40
CA LEU A 197 -1.24 0.28 24.69
C LEU A 197 -0.66 1.43 25.49
N SER A 198 -1.51 2.30 26.04
CA SER A 198 -1.03 3.48 26.79
C SER A 198 -0.25 3.08 28.05
N ARG A 199 -0.73 2.10 28.79
CA ARG A 199 -0.03 1.57 29.97
C ARG A 199 1.33 0.97 29.61
N GLU A 200 1.39 0.18 28.54
CA GLU A 200 2.65 -0.46 28.16
C GLU A 200 3.67 0.56 27.64
N LEU A 201 3.25 1.54 26.85
CA LEU A 201 4.12 2.63 26.42
C LEU A 201 4.68 3.46 27.60
N SER A 202 3.86 3.72 28.63
CA SER A 202 4.34 4.40 29.85
C SER A 202 5.39 3.58 30.59
N ARG A 203 5.19 2.26 30.72
CA ARG A 203 6.19 1.36 31.32
C ARG A 203 7.50 1.35 30.55
N MET A 204 7.42 1.25 29.21
CA MET A 204 8.62 1.27 28.36
C MET A 204 9.38 2.61 28.49
N GLN A 205 8.66 3.71 28.69
CA GLN A 205 9.27 5.02 28.96
C GLN A 205 9.92 5.07 30.34
N GLU A 206 9.27 4.57 31.38
CA GLU A 206 9.82 4.47 32.74
C GLU A 206 11.10 3.59 32.79
N GLU A 207 11.13 2.52 31.98
CA GLU A 207 12.28 1.66 31.79
C GLU A 207 13.41 2.29 30.93
N GLY A 208 13.16 3.47 30.37
CA GLY A 208 14.11 4.17 29.50
C GLY A 208 14.33 3.50 28.14
N LEU A 209 13.40 2.66 27.68
CA LEU A 209 13.47 2.03 26.37
C LEU A 209 13.04 2.98 25.24
N ILE A 210 12.15 3.90 25.56
CA ILE A 210 11.61 4.89 24.63
C ILE A 210 11.41 6.23 25.32
N GLU A 211 11.43 7.31 24.54
CA GLU A 211 10.95 8.63 24.96
C GLU A 211 9.72 9.01 24.10
N LEU A 212 8.67 9.53 24.74
CA LEU A 212 7.42 9.90 24.10
C LEU A 212 7.15 11.39 24.23
N PHE A 213 6.80 12.03 23.12
CA PHE A 213 6.33 13.41 23.13
C PHE A 213 5.26 13.61 22.05
N ARG A 214 3.99 13.82 22.47
CA ARG A 214 2.83 14.16 21.63
C ARG A 214 2.54 13.25 20.42
N GLY A 215 3.14 12.20 20.17
CA GLY A 215 2.99 11.35 18.96
C GLY A 215 4.33 11.13 18.27
N SER A 216 5.38 11.77 18.79
CA SER A 216 6.75 11.45 18.41
C SER A 216 7.32 10.40 19.36
N PHE A 217 8.16 9.56 18.81
CA PHE A 217 8.91 8.51 19.50
C PHE A 217 10.39 8.77 19.30
N LYS A 218 11.17 8.60 20.37
CA LYS A 218 12.62 8.53 20.28
C LYS A 218 13.07 7.22 20.89
N LEU A 219 14.00 6.55 20.26
CA LEU A 219 14.61 5.31 20.68
C LEU A 219 16.04 5.61 21.17
N PRO A 220 16.26 5.81 22.49
CA PRO A 220 17.57 6.17 23.01
C PRO A 220 18.62 5.09 22.74
N ASP A 221 18.22 3.83 22.79
CA ASP A 221 19.05 2.66 22.53
C ASP A 221 18.25 1.60 21.77
N PRO A 222 18.32 1.59 20.43
CA PRO A 222 17.61 0.62 19.61
C PRO A 222 18.01 -0.84 19.85
N GLU A 223 19.25 -1.10 20.24
CA GLU A 223 19.70 -2.48 20.52
C GLU A 223 19.11 -2.99 21.84
N ARG A 224 19.04 -2.13 22.85
CA ARG A 224 18.34 -2.44 24.09
C ARG A 224 16.85 -2.66 23.87
N LEU A 225 16.23 -1.87 22.98
CA LEU A 225 14.83 -2.08 22.59
C LEU A 225 14.65 -3.42 21.87
N ARG A 226 15.57 -3.79 20.98
CA ARG A 226 15.57 -5.08 20.28
C ARG A 226 15.71 -6.25 21.26
N ALA A 227 16.58 -6.14 22.24
CA ALA A 227 16.76 -7.14 23.29
C ALA A 227 15.54 -7.28 24.23
N ALA A 228 14.74 -6.22 24.36
CA ALA A 228 13.49 -6.23 25.13
C ALA A 228 12.31 -6.79 24.34
N CYS A 229 12.50 -7.14 23.07
CA CYS A 229 11.52 -7.82 22.22
C CYS A 229 11.55 -9.32 22.56
N PRO A 230 10.50 -9.90 23.19
CA PRO A 230 10.48 -11.30 23.60
C PRO A 230 10.29 -12.25 22.43
#